data_5d41c9ca0b538b111773f354038541f8
#
_entry.id   5d41c9ca0b538b111773f354038541f8
#
_cell.length_a   1.000
_cell.length_b   1.000
_cell.length_c   1.000
_cell.angle_alpha   90.00
_cell.angle_beta   90.00
_cell.angle_gamma   90.00
#
_symmetry.space_group_name_H-M   'P 1'
#
loop_
_entity.id
_entity.type
_entity.pdbx_description
1 polymer ?
#
loop_
_entity_poly.entity_id
_entity_poly.type
_entity_poly.pdbx_seq_one_letter_code
_entity_poly.pdbx_strand_id
1 'polypeptide(L)'
;MTKSATCTKDGEKTYTCSGCGETKTEAIKATGHKMGAWKTVASATTQKAGRQERSCTVCNYKETRSIPKLKSYNFKVVSSKSAVTYNGKAQKPAVTVYAGNKKISDKYYTVSYKNNTAVGTAMIIIQGKGNYKKYSGKTTFRINLQKTTLSSATSSRKGQLQATWKKTAGNAGYQIQYATNAKFSGAKTKNTKATRHTFKGLKSKRKYYVRVRTYKKVGSNYWYSKWSNIRNVKIK
;
A
#
# COMPACT_ATOMS: atom_id res chain seq x y z
N MET A 1 16.90 -14.65 68.91
CA MET A 1 15.90 -14.44 67.86
C MET A 1 16.61 -14.52 66.49
N THR A 2 15.95 -15.05 65.46
CA THR A 2 16.50 -15.07 64.12
C THR A 2 15.58 -14.34 63.18
N LYS A 3 16.09 -13.36 62.46
CA LYS A 3 15.39 -12.67 61.39
C LYS A 3 15.95 -13.23 60.06
N SER A 4 15.09 -13.92 59.33
CA SER A 4 15.50 -14.54 58.03
C SER A 4 15.95 -13.53 57.02
N ALA A 5 16.99 -13.85 56.27
CA ALA A 5 17.38 -13.09 55.10
C ALA A 5 16.28 -13.17 54.00
N THR A 6 16.13 -12.11 53.21
CA THR A 6 15.27 -12.06 52.02
C THR A 6 16.16 -12.11 50.76
N CYS A 7 15.54 -12.07 49.60
CA CYS A 7 16.33 -11.99 48.35
C CYS A 7 17.24 -10.78 48.25
N THR A 8 16.91 -9.67 48.89
CA THR A 8 17.61 -8.38 48.75
C THR A 8 18.08 -7.76 50.07
N LYS A 9 17.68 -8.31 51.21
CA LYS A 9 18.04 -7.79 52.54
C LYS A 9 18.66 -8.88 53.38
N ASP A 10 19.71 -8.56 54.08
CA ASP A 10 20.35 -9.43 55.05
C ASP A 10 19.42 -9.74 56.21
N GLY A 11 19.50 -10.95 56.69
CA GLY A 11 18.91 -11.39 57.93
C GLY A 11 19.89 -11.23 59.10
N GLU A 12 19.46 -11.61 60.30
CA GLU A 12 20.22 -11.49 61.50
C GLU A 12 19.93 -12.67 62.42
N LYS A 13 20.99 -13.29 62.96
CA LYS A 13 20.91 -14.33 63.98
C LYS A 13 21.47 -13.84 65.27
N THR A 14 20.65 -13.77 66.27
CA THR A 14 21.03 -13.33 67.63
C THR A 14 21.21 -14.55 68.52
N TYR A 15 22.36 -14.69 69.08
CA TYR A 15 22.71 -15.66 70.11
C TYR A 15 22.66 -14.96 71.47
N THR A 16 22.03 -15.59 72.45
CA THR A 16 22.01 -15.08 73.83
C THR A 16 22.75 -16.06 74.72
N CYS A 17 23.70 -15.58 75.50
CA CYS A 17 24.39 -16.41 76.49
C CYS A 17 23.41 -16.79 77.60
N SER A 18 23.27 -18.08 77.87
CA SER A 18 22.36 -18.59 78.91
C SER A 18 22.79 -18.30 80.36
N GLY A 19 24.09 -17.98 80.52
CA GLY A 19 24.63 -17.72 81.86
C GLY A 19 24.73 -16.25 82.23
N CYS A 20 25.05 -15.36 81.24
CA CYS A 20 25.25 -13.92 81.54
C CYS A 20 24.24 -13.02 80.81
N GLY A 21 23.39 -13.54 79.90
CA GLY A 21 22.37 -12.75 79.17
C GLY A 21 22.95 -11.91 78.00
N GLU A 22 24.27 -11.87 77.80
CA GLU A 22 24.87 -11.15 76.69
C GLU A 22 24.43 -11.69 75.34
N THR A 23 24.28 -10.78 74.37
CA THR A 23 23.86 -11.13 73.02
C THR A 23 24.94 -10.88 71.99
N LYS A 24 25.12 -11.81 71.05
CA LYS A 24 25.98 -11.71 69.89
C LYS A 24 25.10 -11.82 68.66
N THR A 25 25.23 -10.88 67.71
CA THR A 25 24.52 -10.90 66.44
C THR A 25 25.46 -11.28 65.30
N GLU A 26 24.95 -12.09 64.36
CA GLU A 26 25.60 -12.46 63.13
C GLU A 26 24.69 -12.15 61.95
N ALA A 27 25.23 -11.49 60.93
CA ALA A 27 24.46 -11.21 59.71
C ALA A 27 24.31 -12.49 58.87
N ILE A 28 23.08 -12.74 58.39
CA ILE A 28 22.76 -13.75 57.39
C ILE A 28 22.67 -13.05 56.05
N LYS A 29 23.62 -13.24 55.16
CA LYS A 29 23.61 -12.56 53.85
C LYS A 29 22.34 -12.79 53.07
N ALA A 30 21.90 -11.76 52.33
CA ALA A 30 20.77 -11.83 51.40
C ALA A 30 20.95 -13.00 50.41
N THR A 31 19.87 -13.75 50.16
CA THR A 31 19.93 -15.00 49.39
C THR A 31 20.04 -14.76 47.87
N GLY A 32 19.88 -13.54 47.42
CA GLY A 32 19.73 -13.22 46.00
C GLY A 32 18.37 -13.69 45.41
N HIS A 33 18.15 -13.38 44.16
CA HIS A 33 16.93 -13.84 43.48
C HIS A 33 17.16 -15.22 42.87
N LYS A 34 16.31 -16.16 43.21
CA LYS A 34 16.23 -17.50 42.55
C LYS A 34 15.30 -17.38 41.34
N MET A 35 15.88 -17.10 40.18
CA MET A 35 15.10 -16.85 38.96
C MET A 35 14.56 -18.15 38.33
N GLY A 36 13.31 -18.18 37.95
CA GLY A 36 12.69 -19.23 37.17
C GLY A 36 13.09 -19.17 35.69
N ALA A 37 12.53 -20.08 34.89
CA ALA A 37 12.78 -20.14 33.45
C ALA A 37 12.17 -18.95 32.70
N TRP A 38 12.80 -18.56 31.59
CA TRP A 38 12.29 -17.55 30.69
C TRP A 38 11.01 -18.02 29.98
N LYS A 39 9.94 -17.23 30.07
CA LYS A 39 8.67 -17.45 29.35
C LYS A 39 8.49 -16.39 28.28
N THR A 40 8.13 -16.79 27.07
CA THR A 40 7.83 -15.85 25.99
C THR A 40 6.42 -15.26 26.22
N VAL A 41 6.35 -13.95 26.47
CA VAL A 41 5.10 -13.20 26.69
C VAL A 41 4.66 -12.45 25.43
N ALA A 42 5.60 -12.22 24.51
CA ALA A 42 5.32 -11.68 23.18
C ALA A 42 6.30 -12.30 22.16
N SER A 43 5.77 -12.91 21.12
CA SER A 43 6.61 -13.48 20.04
C SER A 43 7.18 -12.36 19.16
N ALA A 44 8.44 -12.52 18.70
CA ALA A 44 9.03 -11.64 17.73
C ALA A 44 8.36 -11.80 16.36
N THR A 45 8.17 -10.70 15.65
CA THR A 45 7.73 -10.64 14.26
C THR A 45 8.79 -9.94 13.40
N THR A 46 8.57 -9.84 12.11
CA THR A 46 9.43 -9.02 11.22
C THR A 46 9.30 -7.52 11.48
N GLN A 47 8.22 -7.09 12.13
CA GLN A 47 7.95 -5.67 12.42
C GLN A 47 8.22 -5.30 13.88
N LYS A 48 7.99 -6.23 14.83
CA LYS A 48 8.11 -5.99 16.27
C LYS A 48 9.06 -6.99 16.90
N ALA A 49 9.89 -6.51 17.83
CA ALA A 49 10.67 -7.36 18.74
C ALA A 49 9.72 -8.12 19.65
N GLY A 50 10.10 -9.35 20.02
CA GLY A 50 9.41 -10.11 21.03
C GLY A 50 9.92 -9.76 22.43
N ARG A 51 9.31 -10.35 23.46
CA ARG A 51 9.65 -10.17 24.87
C ARG A 51 9.54 -11.48 25.63
N GLN A 52 10.52 -11.74 26.46
CA GLN A 52 10.49 -12.79 27.46
C GLN A 52 10.52 -12.20 28.84
N GLU A 53 9.89 -12.87 29.78
CA GLU A 53 9.88 -12.56 31.20
C GLU A 53 10.25 -13.79 32.00
N ARG A 54 10.91 -13.56 33.15
CA ARG A 54 11.09 -14.56 34.22
C ARG A 54 10.84 -13.91 35.58
N SER A 55 10.41 -14.69 36.54
CA SER A 55 10.12 -14.22 37.89
C SER A 55 10.97 -14.96 38.90
N CYS A 56 11.32 -14.31 39.98
CA CYS A 56 11.89 -14.97 41.14
C CYS A 56 10.87 -15.95 41.74
N THR A 57 11.32 -17.15 42.10
CA THR A 57 10.46 -18.18 42.72
C THR A 57 10.18 -17.93 44.22
N VAL A 58 10.86 -16.94 44.83
CA VAL A 58 10.81 -16.64 46.26
C VAL A 58 10.15 -15.27 46.54
N CYS A 59 10.22 -14.32 45.59
CA CYS A 59 9.64 -12.97 45.72
C CYS A 59 9.04 -12.52 44.39
N ASN A 60 8.41 -11.33 44.38
CA ASN A 60 7.73 -10.79 43.20
C ASN A 60 8.65 -10.11 42.17
N TYR A 61 9.98 -10.26 42.29
CA TYR A 61 10.92 -9.65 41.34
C TYR A 61 10.81 -10.30 39.96
N LYS A 62 10.79 -9.46 38.94
CA LYS A 62 10.67 -9.87 37.53
C LYS A 62 11.79 -9.28 36.69
N GLU A 63 12.27 -10.06 35.75
CA GLU A 63 13.19 -9.60 34.70
C GLU A 63 12.55 -9.75 33.35
N THR A 64 12.91 -8.85 32.44
CA THR A 64 12.48 -8.90 31.05
C THR A 64 13.67 -8.86 30.11
N ARG A 65 13.57 -9.55 28.97
CA ARG A 65 14.53 -9.40 27.89
C ARG A 65 13.85 -9.35 26.54
N SER A 66 14.43 -8.60 25.61
CA SER A 66 13.96 -8.51 24.24
C SER A 66 14.35 -9.74 23.41
N ILE A 67 13.45 -10.21 22.56
CA ILE A 67 13.76 -11.15 21.47
C ILE A 67 13.94 -10.30 20.21
N PRO A 68 15.09 -10.38 19.52
CA PRO A 68 15.30 -9.59 18.29
C PRO A 68 14.21 -9.85 17.25
N LYS A 69 13.89 -8.80 16.45
CA LYS A 69 12.97 -8.93 15.30
C LYS A 69 13.42 -10.05 14.37
N LEU A 70 12.47 -10.77 13.79
CA LEU A 70 12.77 -11.74 12.75
C LEU A 70 13.33 -11.03 11.52
N LYS A 71 14.39 -11.56 10.93
CA LYS A 71 14.89 -11.05 9.64
C LYS A 71 13.79 -11.20 8.58
N SER A 72 13.47 -10.12 7.87
CA SER A 72 12.59 -10.15 6.71
C SER A 72 13.43 -10.24 5.44
N TYR A 73 12.93 -10.97 4.46
CA TYR A 73 13.54 -11.09 3.14
C TYR A 73 12.56 -10.60 2.10
N ASN A 74 13.06 -9.94 1.06
CA ASN A 74 12.23 -9.37 0.02
C ASN A 74 12.17 -10.28 -1.20
N PHE A 75 10.94 -10.56 -1.68
CA PHE A 75 10.74 -11.07 -3.01
C PHE A 75 10.91 -9.97 -4.06
N LYS A 76 11.58 -10.28 -5.16
CA LYS A 76 11.45 -9.51 -6.39
C LYS A 76 10.16 -9.94 -7.09
N VAL A 77 9.23 -9.02 -7.27
CA VAL A 77 7.90 -9.27 -7.85
C VAL A 77 7.81 -8.59 -9.20
N VAL A 78 7.59 -9.38 -10.25
CA VAL A 78 7.43 -8.90 -11.63
C VAL A 78 5.99 -9.14 -12.05
N SER A 79 5.26 -8.08 -12.38
CA SER A 79 3.91 -8.17 -12.93
C SER A 79 3.98 -8.42 -14.44
N SER A 80 3.11 -9.28 -14.96
CA SER A 80 2.98 -9.55 -16.41
C SER A 80 2.52 -8.33 -17.21
N LYS A 81 1.92 -7.33 -16.53
CA LYS A 81 1.47 -6.07 -17.13
C LYS A 81 1.77 -4.90 -16.20
N SER A 82 2.46 -3.89 -16.71
CA SER A 82 2.66 -2.62 -16.00
C SER A 82 1.43 -1.73 -16.00
N ALA A 83 0.52 -1.94 -16.96
CA ALA A 83 -0.74 -1.22 -17.07
C ALA A 83 -1.82 -2.06 -17.74
N VAL A 84 -3.08 -1.83 -17.33
CA VAL A 84 -4.30 -2.41 -17.91
C VAL A 84 -5.32 -1.30 -18.17
N THR A 85 -6.35 -1.57 -18.98
CA THR A 85 -7.46 -0.65 -19.21
C THR A 85 -8.62 -1.00 -18.28
N TYR A 86 -9.23 0.02 -17.68
CA TYR A 86 -10.42 -0.13 -16.85
C TYR A 86 -11.55 -0.83 -17.60
N ASN A 87 -12.16 -1.85 -16.97
CA ASN A 87 -13.29 -2.63 -17.53
C ASN A 87 -14.42 -2.87 -16.51
N GLY A 88 -14.41 -2.16 -15.37
CA GLY A 88 -15.40 -2.31 -14.31
C GLY A 88 -15.16 -3.50 -13.36
N LYS A 89 -14.22 -4.39 -13.69
CA LYS A 89 -13.92 -5.60 -12.91
C LYS A 89 -12.58 -5.50 -12.21
N ALA A 90 -12.37 -6.31 -11.18
CA ALA A 90 -11.07 -6.42 -10.50
C ALA A 90 -9.99 -6.94 -11.48
N GLN A 91 -8.91 -6.17 -11.60
CA GLN A 91 -7.77 -6.49 -12.46
C GLN A 91 -6.74 -7.30 -11.67
N LYS A 92 -6.34 -8.46 -12.19
CA LYS A 92 -5.41 -9.38 -11.53
C LYS A 92 -4.33 -9.84 -12.52
N PRO A 93 -3.38 -8.97 -12.91
CA PRO A 93 -2.26 -9.39 -13.77
C PRO A 93 -1.48 -10.52 -13.09
N ALA A 94 -1.03 -11.50 -13.86
CA ALA A 94 -0.19 -12.57 -13.37
C ALA A 94 1.16 -12.02 -12.87
N VAL A 95 1.80 -12.72 -11.95
CA VAL A 95 3.09 -12.34 -11.38
C VAL A 95 4.12 -13.44 -11.51
N THR A 96 5.38 -13.06 -11.60
CA THR A 96 6.53 -13.93 -11.39
C THR A 96 7.28 -13.43 -10.16
N VAL A 97 7.61 -14.35 -9.25
CA VAL A 97 8.21 -14.04 -7.95
C VAL A 97 9.59 -14.67 -7.88
N TYR A 98 10.57 -13.93 -7.36
CA TYR A 98 11.95 -14.40 -7.19
C TYR A 98 12.43 -14.15 -5.75
N ALA A 99 13.18 -15.11 -5.19
CA ALA A 99 14.01 -14.96 -4.00
C ALA A 99 15.48 -14.90 -4.46
N GLY A 100 16.07 -13.71 -4.42
CA GLY A 100 17.34 -13.48 -5.15
C GLY A 100 17.13 -13.73 -6.64
N ASN A 101 17.94 -14.59 -7.23
CA ASN A 101 17.85 -14.97 -8.65
C ASN A 101 16.97 -16.21 -8.91
N LYS A 102 16.51 -16.91 -7.85
CA LYS A 102 15.71 -18.12 -7.97
C LYS A 102 14.22 -17.78 -8.16
N LYS A 103 13.62 -18.24 -9.25
CA LYS A 103 12.17 -18.19 -9.47
C LYS A 103 11.46 -19.11 -8.47
N ILE A 104 10.41 -18.60 -7.83
CA ILE A 104 9.63 -19.32 -6.80
C ILE A 104 8.32 -19.80 -7.40
N SER A 105 8.00 -21.08 -7.15
CA SER A 105 6.71 -21.65 -7.54
C SER A 105 5.58 -21.04 -6.69
N ASP A 106 4.40 -20.89 -7.30
CA ASP A 106 3.19 -20.30 -6.73
C ASP A 106 2.68 -21.01 -5.46
N LYS A 107 2.96 -22.31 -5.31
CA LYS A 107 2.65 -23.06 -4.08
C LYS A 107 3.32 -22.48 -2.82
N TYR A 108 4.41 -21.72 -2.97
CA TYR A 108 5.18 -21.15 -1.86
C TYR A 108 4.85 -19.70 -1.51
N TYR A 109 3.82 -19.11 -2.12
CA TYR A 109 3.38 -17.76 -1.77
C TYR A 109 1.88 -17.58 -1.99
N THR A 110 1.34 -16.50 -1.42
CA THR A 110 0.00 -15.98 -1.73
C THR A 110 0.12 -14.67 -2.48
N VAL A 111 -0.85 -14.41 -3.37
CA VAL A 111 -0.99 -13.14 -4.10
C VAL A 111 -2.26 -12.45 -3.64
N SER A 112 -2.15 -11.21 -3.25
CA SER A 112 -3.30 -10.34 -2.97
C SER A 112 -3.18 -9.03 -3.73
N TYR A 113 -4.32 -8.37 -3.95
CA TYR A 113 -4.40 -7.13 -4.72
C TYR A 113 -5.10 -6.06 -3.92
N LYS A 114 -4.62 -4.80 -4.00
CA LYS A 114 -5.29 -3.63 -3.43
C LYS A 114 -5.53 -2.59 -4.52
N ASN A 115 -6.66 -1.88 -4.41
CA ASN A 115 -7.07 -0.81 -5.34
C ASN A 115 -7.14 -1.26 -6.82
N ASN A 116 -7.43 -2.54 -7.06
CA ASN A 116 -7.34 -3.15 -8.38
C ASN A 116 -8.65 -3.13 -9.19
N THR A 117 -9.64 -2.34 -8.77
CA THR A 117 -10.94 -2.22 -9.43
C THR A 117 -11.13 -0.84 -10.07
N ALA A 118 -10.61 0.22 -9.46
CA ALA A 118 -10.79 1.60 -9.92
C ALA A 118 -9.60 2.07 -10.77
N VAL A 119 -9.86 3.07 -11.63
CA VAL A 119 -8.79 3.81 -12.33
C VAL A 119 -7.81 4.40 -11.32
N GLY A 120 -6.52 4.17 -11.51
CA GLY A 120 -5.48 4.58 -10.57
C GLY A 120 -4.31 3.61 -10.53
N THR A 121 -3.51 3.69 -9.47
CA THR A 121 -2.42 2.75 -9.20
C THR A 121 -2.92 1.64 -8.28
N ALA A 122 -2.86 0.42 -8.76
CA ALA A 122 -3.14 -0.80 -8.00
C ALA A 122 -1.86 -1.41 -7.47
N MET A 123 -1.97 -2.19 -6.39
CA MET A 123 -0.84 -2.86 -5.75
C MET A 123 -1.04 -4.38 -5.75
N ILE A 124 0.01 -5.10 -6.04
CA ILE A 124 0.13 -6.55 -5.89
C ILE A 124 1.00 -6.80 -4.66
N ILE A 125 0.54 -7.64 -3.75
CA ILE A 125 1.22 -7.99 -2.51
C ILE A 125 1.45 -9.49 -2.50
N ILE A 126 2.68 -9.89 -2.24
CA ILE A 126 3.11 -11.29 -2.15
C ILE A 126 3.51 -11.58 -0.70
N GLN A 127 2.98 -12.67 -0.17
CA GLN A 127 3.37 -13.20 1.13
C GLN A 127 3.82 -14.64 0.97
N GLY A 128 5.04 -14.94 1.42
CA GLY A 128 5.61 -16.29 1.35
C GLY A 128 4.95 -17.29 2.29
N LYS A 129 5.03 -18.56 1.93
CA LYS A 129 4.54 -19.74 2.67
C LYS A 129 5.67 -20.75 2.89
N GLY A 130 5.47 -21.67 3.83
CA GLY A 130 6.44 -22.76 4.12
C GLY A 130 7.83 -22.20 4.39
N ASN A 131 8.83 -22.69 3.68
CA ASN A 131 10.21 -22.25 3.80
C ASN A 131 10.44 -20.76 3.48
N TYR A 132 9.48 -20.13 2.80
CA TYR A 132 9.51 -18.70 2.44
C TYR A 132 8.62 -17.82 3.31
N LYS A 133 8.05 -18.31 4.43
CA LYS A 133 7.14 -17.54 5.32
C LYS A 133 7.69 -16.19 5.81
N LYS A 134 9.03 -16.02 5.83
CA LYS A 134 9.71 -14.77 6.19
C LYS A 134 9.90 -13.82 5.00
N TYR A 135 9.51 -14.23 3.78
CA TYR A 135 9.61 -13.40 2.57
C TYR A 135 8.31 -12.70 2.29
N SER A 136 8.42 -11.46 1.86
CA SER A 136 7.30 -10.68 1.33
C SER A 136 7.77 -9.83 0.16
N GLY A 137 6.84 -9.34 -0.64
CA GLY A 137 7.16 -8.46 -1.76
C GLY A 137 5.93 -7.71 -2.24
N LYS A 138 6.16 -6.62 -2.94
CA LYS A 138 5.07 -5.83 -3.55
C LYS A 138 5.53 -5.25 -4.88
N THR A 139 4.59 -5.05 -5.78
CA THR A 139 4.75 -4.28 -7.01
C THR A 139 3.44 -3.56 -7.34
N THR A 140 3.47 -2.66 -8.30
CA THR A 140 2.29 -1.90 -8.70
C THR A 140 2.04 -2.05 -10.18
N PHE A 141 0.79 -1.80 -10.59
CA PHE A 141 0.40 -1.63 -11.99
C PHE A 141 -0.64 -0.52 -12.11
N ARG A 142 -0.79 0.06 -13.29
CA ARG A 142 -1.75 1.13 -13.54
C ARG A 142 -3.05 0.60 -14.13
N ILE A 143 -4.19 1.14 -13.68
CA ILE A 143 -5.49 0.94 -14.33
C ILE A 143 -5.82 2.24 -15.04
N ASN A 144 -5.65 2.24 -16.36
CA ASN A 144 -5.83 3.41 -17.22
C ASN A 144 -7.31 3.61 -17.57
N LEU A 145 -7.69 4.85 -17.82
CA LEU A 145 -8.98 5.20 -18.39
C LEU A 145 -9.17 4.58 -19.77
N GLN A 146 -10.39 4.14 -20.04
CA GLN A 146 -10.80 3.69 -21.37
C GLN A 146 -10.82 4.87 -22.34
N LYS A 147 -10.20 4.68 -23.51
CA LYS A 147 -10.26 5.61 -24.63
C LYS A 147 -11.69 5.66 -25.18
N THR A 148 -12.22 6.86 -25.44
CA THR A 148 -13.48 7.00 -26.16
C THR A 148 -13.26 7.11 -27.68
N THR A 149 -14.32 6.98 -28.45
CA THR A 149 -14.34 7.13 -29.93
C THR A 149 -15.16 8.34 -30.29
N LEU A 150 -14.60 9.28 -31.04
CA LEU A 150 -15.34 10.41 -31.62
C LEU A 150 -16.20 9.90 -32.77
N SER A 151 -17.53 9.88 -32.56
CA SER A 151 -18.52 9.30 -33.48
C SER A 151 -18.81 10.25 -34.65
N SER A 152 -18.98 11.55 -34.38
CA SER A 152 -19.22 12.55 -35.41
C SER A 152 -18.58 13.90 -35.08
N ALA A 153 -18.33 14.67 -36.13
CA ALA A 153 -18.05 16.11 -36.07
C ALA A 153 -18.76 16.74 -37.28
N THR A 154 -19.74 17.60 -37.04
CA THR A 154 -20.61 18.19 -38.06
C THR A 154 -20.76 19.68 -37.86
N SER A 155 -21.11 20.40 -38.93
CA SER A 155 -21.47 21.80 -38.90
C SER A 155 -22.81 21.99 -39.62
N SER A 156 -23.89 21.91 -38.87
CA SER A 156 -25.27 22.11 -39.41
C SER A 156 -25.66 23.56 -39.52
N ARG A 157 -25.12 24.44 -38.65
CA ARG A 157 -25.40 25.87 -38.57
C ARG A 157 -24.12 26.68 -38.76
N LYS A 158 -24.27 27.91 -39.30
CA LYS A 158 -23.18 28.88 -39.50
C LYS A 158 -22.41 29.11 -38.22
N GLY A 159 -21.08 29.03 -38.30
CA GLY A 159 -20.18 29.29 -37.14
C GLY A 159 -20.25 28.25 -36.02
N GLN A 160 -20.86 27.05 -36.24
CA GLN A 160 -21.00 26.04 -35.22
C GLN A 160 -20.33 24.70 -35.63
N LEU A 161 -19.72 24.04 -34.67
CA LEU A 161 -19.19 22.68 -34.76
C LEU A 161 -19.82 21.85 -33.65
N GLN A 162 -20.58 20.80 -34.01
CA GLN A 162 -21.08 19.83 -33.06
C GLN A 162 -20.25 18.57 -33.16
N ALA A 163 -19.81 18.05 -32.01
CA ALA A 163 -19.09 16.80 -31.88
C ALA A 163 -19.83 15.83 -30.93
N THR A 164 -19.87 14.54 -31.28
CA THR A 164 -20.44 13.49 -30.45
C THR A 164 -19.46 12.33 -30.30
N TRP A 165 -19.51 11.63 -29.19
CA TRP A 165 -18.60 10.51 -28.91
C TRP A 165 -19.27 9.43 -28.09
N LYS A 166 -18.66 8.23 -28.07
CA LYS A 166 -19.16 7.08 -27.33
C LYS A 166 -18.99 7.29 -25.82
N LYS A 167 -20.04 6.96 -25.06
CA LYS A 167 -19.96 6.89 -23.60
C LYS A 167 -18.96 5.82 -23.16
N THR A 168 -18.18 6.08 -22.12
CA THR A 168 -17.26 5.13 -21.49
C THR A 168 -17.47 5.12 -20.00
N ALA A 169 -17.10 4.03 -19.34
CA ALA A 169 -17.19 3.88 -17.90
C ALA A 169 -15.88 4.26 -17.20
N GLY A 170 -15.95 4.50 -15.88
CA GLY A 170 -14.78 4.73 -15.03
C GLY A 170 -14.17 6.12 -15.09
N ASN A 171 -14.72 7.02 -15.90
CA ASN A 171 -14.29 8.42 -16.01
C ASN A 171 -15.19 9.36 -15.19
N ALA A 172 -14.71 10.59 -14.97
CA ALA A 172 -15.47 11.70 -14.39
C ALA A 172 -16.06 12.63 -15.46
N GLY A 173 -15.56 12.52 -16.71
CA GLY A 173 -15.99 13.33 -17.83
C GLY A 173 -15.05 13.23 -19.03
N TYR A 174 -15.25 14.11 -19.98
CA TYR A 174 -14.55 14.18 -21.26
C TYR A 174 -13.88 15.54 -21.43
N GLN A 175 -12.68 15.50 -21.96
CA GLN A 175 -11.96 16.69 -22.42
C GLN A 175 -11.95 16.67 -23.94
N ILE A 176 -12.60 17.66 -24.55
CA ILE A 176 -12.65 17.82 -25.99
C ILE A 176 -11.74 18.96 -26.42
N GLN A 177 -11.02 18.77 -27.52
CA GLN A 177 -10.19 19.78 -28.15
C GLN A 177 -10.59 20.01 -29.59
N TYR A 178 -10.48 21.27 -30.03
CA TYR A 178 -10.54 21.60 -31.44
C TYR A 178 -9.42 22.59 -31.84
N ALA A 179 -8.96 22.50 -33.06
CA ALA A 179 -7.93 23.35 -33.64
C ALA A 179 -8.15 23.51 -35.16
N THR A 180 -7.48 24.49 -35.76
CA THR A 180 -7.49 24.71 -37.21
C THR A 180 -6.44 23.87 -37.95
N ASN A 181 -5.66 23.06 -37.22
CA ASN A 181 -4.63 22.19 -37.78
C ASN A 181 -4.65 20.81 -37.12
N ALA A 182 -4.20 19.78 -37.81
CA ALA A 182 -4.20 18.39 -37.35
C ALA A 182 -3.22 18.10 -36.21
N LYS A 183 -2.22 18.95 -35.98
CA LYS A 183 -1.25 18.84 -34.89
C LYS A 183 -1.81 19.36 -33.56
N PHE A 184 -2.99 20.01 -33.58
CA PHE A 184 -3.62 20.64 -32.43
C PHE A 184 -2.77 21.73 -31.78
N SER A 185 -1.91 22.39 -32.54
CA SER A 185 -1.21 23.60 -32.10
C SER A 185 -2.22 24.72 -31.86
N GLY A 186 -2.14 25.42 -30.71
CA GLY A 186 -3.10 26.43 -30.29
C GLY A 186 -4.53 25.92 -30.06
N ALA A 187 -4.68 24.64 -29.75
CA ALA A 187 -6.00 24.01 -29.54
C ALA A 187 -6.78 24.64 -28.40
N LYS A 188 -8.06 24.90 -28.63
CA LYS A 188 -9.02 25.24 -27.57
C LYS A 188 -9.59 23.98 -26.96
N THR A 189 -9.73 24.00 -25.63
CA THR A 189 -10.11 22.84 -24.82
C THR A 189 -11.36 23.13 -24.01
N LYS A 190 -12.27 22.16 -23.90
CA LYS A 190 -13.45 22.20 -23.04
C LYS A 190 -13.62 20.86 -22.30
N ASN A 191 -13.95 20.92 -21.03
CA ASN A 191 -14.34 19.77 -20.23
C ASN A 191 -15.87 19.69 -20.15
N THR A 192 -16.42 18.47 -20.19
CA THR A 192 -17.86 18.22 -20.09
C THR A 192 -18.14 16.80 -19.56
N LYS A 193 -19.30 16.61 -18.96
CA LYS A 193 -19.80 15.27 -18.57
C LYS A 193 -20.68 14.65 -19.67
N ALA A 194 -21.20 15.46 -20.60
CA ALA A 194 -22.01 14.99 -21.72
C ALA A 194 -21.17 14.25 -22.76
N THR A 195 -21.82 13.49 -23.62
CA THR A 195 -21.21 12.78 -24.77
C THR A 195 -21.34 13.53 -26.08
N ARG A 196 -21.70 14.80 -26.00
CA ARG A 196 -21.78 15.75 -27.13
C ARG A 196 -21.42 17.16 -26.65
N HIS A 197 -20.92 17.99 -27.57
CA HIS A 197 -20.67 19.40 -27.34
C HIS A 197 -20.76 20.18 -28.64
N THR A 198 -21.29 21.41 -28.58
CA THR A 198 -21.35 22.33 -29.70
C THR A 198 -20.50 23.54 -29.41
N PHE A 199 -19.47 23.74 -30.21
CA PHE A 199 -18.67 24.97 -30.23
C PHE A 199 -19.37 26.00 -31.12
N LYS A 200 -19.38 27.27 -30.70
CA LYS A 200 -19.99 28.38 -31.41
C LYS A 200 -18.93 29.45 -31.70
N GLY A 201 -19.26 30.42 -32.58
CA GLY A 201 -18.35 31.52 -32.90
C GLY A 201 -17.12 31.11 -33.73
N LEU A 202 -17.24 30.04 -34.50
CA LEU A 202 -16.17 29.55 -35.36
C LEU A 202 -16.22 30.27 -36.71
N LYS A 203 -15.05 30.49 -37.32
CA LYS A 203 -14.95 31.13 -38.66
C LYS A 203 -15.53 30.21 -39.72
N SER A 204 -16.56 30.71 -40.47
CA SER A 204 -17.17 29.98 -41.57
C SER A 204 -16.15 29.68 -42.67
N LYS A 205 -16.42 28.65 -43.47
CA LYS A 205 -15.57 28.12 -44.55
C LYS A 205 -14.22 27.61 -44.11
N ARG A 206 -13.84 27.70 -42.79
CA ARG A 206 -12.59 27.19 -42.25
C ARG A 206 -12.72 25.74 -41.80
N LYS A 207 -11.66 24.93 -41.99
CA LYS A 207 -11.57 23.56 -41.53
C LYS A 207 -11.10 23.50 -40.09
N TYR A 208 -11.78 22.71 -39.26
CA TYR A 208 -11.43 22.46 -37.87
C TYR A 208 -11.28 20.96 -37.63
N TYR A 209 -10.31 20.61 -36.80
CA TYR A 209 -10.00 19.26 -36.33
C TYR A 209 -10.47 19.13 -34.89
N VAL A 210 -11.02 17.94 -34.55
CA VAL A 210 -11.59 17.65 -33.24
C VAL A 210 -11.07 16.32 -32.73
N ARG A 211 -10.78 16.24 -31.44
CA ARG A 211 -10.49 15.02 -30.72
C ARG A 211 -11.04 15.10 -29.30
N VAL A 212 -11.24 13.95 -28.65
CA VAL A 212 -11.77 13.86 -27.29
C VAL A 212 -11.00 12.80 -26.50
N ARG A 213 -10.86 13.00 -25.20
CA ARG A 213 -10.35 11.99 -24.27
C ARG A 213 -11.17 11.98 -22.99
N THR A 214 -11.13 10.86 -22.26
CA THR A 214 -11.74 10.77 -20.93
C THR A 214 -10.79 11.31 -19.88
N TYR A 215 -11.33 11.80 -18.76
CA TYR A 215 -10.54 12.18 -17.61
C TYR A 215 -11.19 11.75 -16.29
N LYS A 216 -10.36 11.64 -15.26
CA LYS A 216 -10.76 11.39 -13.87
C LYS A 216 -9.73 12.01 -12.94
N LYS A 217 -10.19 12.54 -11.79
CA LYS A 217 -9.30 12.95 -10.71
C LYS A 217 -8.95 11.73 -9.85
N VAL A 218 -7.67 11.49 -9.62
CA VAL A 218 -7.14 10.40 -8.79
C VAL A 218 -6.17 11.04 -7.80
N GLY A 219 -6.58 11.10 -6.54
CA GLY A 219 -5.91 11.95 -5.54
C GLY A 219 -5.98 13.43 -5.95
N SER A 220 -4.86 14.13 -5.94
CA SER A 220 -4.74 15.52 -6.39
C SER A 220 -4.61 15.68 -7.91
N ASN A 221 -4.31 14.61 -8.66
CA ASN A 221 -3.94 14.67 -10.07
C ASN A 221 -5.09 14.29 -11.01
N TYR A 222 -5.11 14.92 -12.18
CA TYR A 222 -5.98 14.49 -13.28
C TYR A 222 -5.30 13.44 -14.14
N TRP A 223 -5.98 12.31 -14.31
CA TRP A 223 -5.59 11.24 -15.22
C TRP A 223 -6.41 11.32 -16.48
N TYR A 224 -5.78 11.07 -17.63
CA TYR A 224 -6.40 11.14 -18.95
C TYR A 224 -6.18 9.84 -19.71
N SER A 225 -7.18 9.46 -20.53
CA SER A 225 -6.96 8.42 -21.53
C SER A 225 -6.10 8.93 -22.69
N LYS A 226 -5.69 8.03 -23.57
CA LYS A 226 -5.23 8.43 -24.92
C LYS A 226 -6.36 9.18 -25.63
N TRP A 227 -6.00 10.09 -26.56
CA TRP A 227 -6.96 10.78 -27.40
C TRP A 227 -7.74 9.81 -28.30
N SER A 228 -8.98 10.16 -28.68
CA SER A 228 -9.80 9.49 -29.68
C SER A 228 -9.15 9.54 -31.06
N ASN A 229 -9.79 8.92 -32.04
CA ASN A 229 -9.61 9.27 -33.43
C ASN A 229 -9.88 10.77 -33.64
N ILE A 230 -9.27 11.36 -34.67
CA ILE A 230 -9.48 12.74 -35.09
C ILE A 230 -10.56 12.76 -36.17
N ARG A 231 -11.43 13.76 -36.10
CA ARG A 231 -12.33 14.11 -37.21
C ARG A 231 -12.10 15.55 -37.59
N ASN A 232 -12.40 15.88 -38.83
CA ASN A 232 -12.37 17.26 -39.28
C ASN A 232 -13.71 17.64 -39.93
N VAL A 233 -13.98 18.93 -39.92
CA VAL A 233 -15.21 19.49 -40.51
C VAL A 233 -14.94 20.90 -41.00
N LYS A 234 -15.48 21.24 -42.17
CA LYS A 234 -15.53 22.63 -42.71
C LYS A 234 -16.76 23.27 -42.13
N ILE A 235 -16.60 24.45 -41.53
CA ILE A 235 -17.69 25.17 -40.89
C ILE A 235 -18.56 25.88 -41.96
N LYS A 236 -19.89 25.74 -41.81
CA LYS A 236 -20.86 26.49 -42.60
C LYS A 236 -20.76 27.98 -42.38
#